data_e920fb3e1fd6aa2bd16c8b2f1548250e
#
_entry.id   e920fb3e1fd6aa2bd16c8b2f1548250e
#
_cell.length_a   1.000
_cell.length_b   1.000
_cell.length_c   1.000
_cell.angle_alpha   90.00
_cell.angle_beta   90.00
_cell.angle_gamma   90.00
#
_symmetry.space_group_name_H-M   'P 1'
#
loop_
_entity.id
_entity.type
_entity.pdbx_description
1 polymer ?
#
loop_
_entity_poly.entity_id
_entity_poly.type
_entity_poly.pdbx_seq_one_letter_code
_entity_poly.pdbx_strand_id
1 'polypeptide(L)'
;MKVMVTGERGYIGAVLMPILKEKGYEVVGYDSGYFSENLLEQFDEDYLKITKDIRDITREDLKGVDAIIHLAGLSNDPLGEFSPELTEDINYHGTMRLAEMAKDVGVSRFVYASSQSMYGISDTCNELDEDDSEK
;
A
#
# COMPACT_ATOMS: atom_id res chain seq x y z
N MET A 1 -1.27 -5.09 18.67
CA MET A 1 -0.69 -4.12 17.71
C MET A 1 -1.70 -3.93 16.60
N LYS A 2 -2.04 -2.67 16.33
CA LYS A 2 -2.99 -2.28 15.30
C LYS A 2 -2.26 -1.94 14.00
N VAL A 3 -2.57 -2.67 12.94
CA VAL A 3 -1.90 -2.58 11.64
C VAL A 3 -2.89 -2.05 10.60
N MET A 4 -2.55 -0.93 9.97
CA MET A 4 -3.28 -0.44 8.80
C MET A 4 -2.64 -1.00 7.53
N VAL A 5 -3.47 -1.53 6.63
CA VAL A 5 -3.06 -1.96 5.29
C VAL A 5 -3.75 -1.05 4.28
N THR A 6 -2.99 -0.26 3.54
CA THR A 6 -3.54 0.53 2.43
C THR A 6 -3.49 -0.29 1.17
N GLY A 7 -4.53 -0.22 0.33
CA GLY A 7 -4.68 -1.10 -0.82
C GLY A 7 -5.08 -2.53 -0.43
N GLU A 8 -5.83 -2.67 0.67
CA GLU A 8 -6.21 -3.98 1.20
C GLU A 8 -7.12 -4.79 0.26
N ARG A 9 -7.84 -4.12 -0.64
CA ARG A 9 -8.69 -4.77 -1.66
C ARG A 9 -7.95 -5.12 -2.95
N GLY A 10 -6.66 -4.76 -3.03
CA GLY A 10 -5.79 -5.18 -4.13
C GLY A 10 -5.36 -6.64 -4.00
N TYR A 11 -4.65 -7.14 -5.03
CA TYR A 11 -4.21 -8.54 -5.12
C TYR A 11 -3.40 -9.00 -3.91
N ILE A 12 -2.40 -8.22 -3.49
CA ILE A 12 -1.56 -8.56 -2.33
C ILE A 12 -2.34 -8.35 -1.03
N GLY A 13 -3.06 -7.23 -0.92
CA GLY A 13 -3.81 -6.87 0.29
C GLY A 13 -4.82 -7.93 0.68
N ALA A 14 -5.57 -8.43 -0.29
CA ALA A 14 -6.58 -9.45 -0.10
C ALA A 14 -6.02 -10.75 0.54
N VAL A 15 -4.81 -11.15 0.17
CA VAL A 15 -4.13 -12.31 0.76
C VAL A 15 -3.51 -11.97 2.12
N LEU A 16 -2.99 -10.78 2.27
CA LEU A 16 -2.28 -10.36 3.49
C LEU A 16 -3.22 -10.15 4.68
N MET A 17 -4.41 -9.59 4.46
CA MET A 17 -5.35 -9.26 5.54
C MET A 17 -5.72 -10.48 6.41
N PRO A 18 -6.14 -11.63 5.88
CA PRO A 18 -6.44 -12.81 6.70
C PRO A 18 -5.20 -13.34 7.45
N ILE A 19 -4.02 -13.28 6.84
CA ILE A 19 -2.77 -13.71 7.48
C ILE A 19 -2.45 -12.85 8.70
N LEU A 20 -2.63 -11.54 8.62
CA LEU A 20 -2.41 -10.64 9.75
C LEU A 20 -3.40 -10.90 10.88
N LYS A 21 -4.68 -11.13 10.55
CA LYS A 21 -5.71 -11.51 11.54
C LYS A 21 -5.37 -12.82 12.24
N GLU A 22 -5.00 -13.86 11.49
CA GLU A 22 -4.60 -15.16 12.04
C GLU A 22 -3.41 -15.04 12.99
N LYS A 23 -2.49 -14.12 12.72
CA LYS A 23 -1.36 -13.79 13.63
C LYS A 23 -1.74 -12.93 14.84
N GLY A 24 -3.02 -12.60 14.99
CA GLY A 24 -3.53 -11.87 16.14
C GLY A 24 -3.34 -10.36 16.10
N TYR A 25 -3.10 -9.78 14.93
CA TYR A 25 -3.09 -8.33 14.77
C TYR A 25 -4.52 -7.77 14.68
N GLU A 26 -4.75 -6.61 15.26
CA GLU A 26 -5.92 -5.79 14.95
C GLU A 26 -5.66 -5.11 13.60
N VAL A 27 -6.48 -5.39 12.59
CA VAL A 27 -6.25 -4.88 11.24
C VAL A 27 -7.25 -3.81 10.86
N VAL A 28 -6.78 -2.81 10.12
CA VAL A 28 -7.57 -1.75 9.50
C VAL A 28 -7.26 -1.74 8.02
N GLY A 29 -8.29 -1.85 7.19
CA GLY A 29 -8.18 -1.68 5.75
C GLY A 29 -8.40 -0.24 5.32
N TYR A 30 -7.60 0.25 4.39
CA TYR A 30 -7.75 1.57 3.77
C TYR A 30 -7.60 1.45 2.26
N ASP A 31 -8.68 1.66 1.51
CA ASP A 31 -8.72 1.45 0.07
C ASP A 31 -9.74 2.38 -0.60
N SER A 32 -9.48 2.82 -1.81
CA SER A 32 -10.42 3.61 -2.61
C SER A 32 -11.66 2.82 -3.04
N GLY A 33 -11.54 1.49 -3.11
CA GLY A 33 -12.61 0.60 -3.56
C GLY A 33 -12.83 0.56 -5.07
N TYR A 34 -11.91 1.10 -5.88
CA TYR A 34 -12.06 1.13 -7.34
C TYR A 34 -12.22 -0.27 -7.96
N PHE A 35 -11.64 -1.29 -7.34
CA PHE A 35 -11.66 -2.67 -7.84
C PHE A 35 -12.51 -3.61 -6.99
N SER A 36 -13.33 -3.09 -6.08
CA SER A 36 -14.13 -3.90 -5.13
C SER A 36 -15.11 -4.87 -5.79
N GLU A 37 -15.55 -4.60 -7.02
CA GLU A 37 -16.44 -5.49 -7.78
C GLU A 37 -15.71 -6.64 -8.50
N ASN A 38 -14.37 -6.58 -8.56
CA ASN A 38 -13.53 -7.53 -9.28
C ASN A 38 -12.74 -8.46 -8.36
N LEU A 39 -13.13 -8.57 -7.11
CA LEU A 39 -12.49 -9.47 -6.15
C LEU A 39 -12.78 -10.93 -6.51
N LEU A 40 -11.73 -11.78 -6.55
CA LEU A 40 -11.84 -13.20 -6.85
C LEU A 40 -12.56 -13.97 -5.74
N GLU A 41 -12.55 -13.47 -4.52
CA GLU A 41 -13.20 -14.04 -3.35
C GLU A 41 -13.83 -12.94 -2.49
N GLN A 42 -14.95 -13.25 -1.84
CA GLN A 42 -15.49 -12.39 -0.78
C GLN A 42 -14.71 -12.69 0.51
N PHE A 43 -13.84 -11.79 0.88
CA PHE A 43 -13.08 -11.91 2.13
C PHE A 43 -13.96 -11.61 3.33
N ASP A 44 -13.68 -12.32 4.43
CA ASP A 44 -14.29 -12.09 5.73
C ASP A 44 -14.20 -10.61 6.10
N GLU A 45 -15.34 -9.98 6.34
CA GLU A 45 -15.47 -8.54 6.50
C GLU A 45 -15.27 -8.06 7.95
N ASP A 46 -14.76 -8.90 8.83
CA ASP A 46 -14.62 -8.61 10.25
C ASP A 46 -13.36 -7.80 10.58
N TYR A 47 -13.22 -6.64 9.96
CA TYR A 47 -12.23 -5.62 10.31
C TYR A 47 -12.71 -4.22 9.93
N LEU A 48 -12.12 -3.19 10.53
CA LEU A 48 -12.45 -1.80 10.22
C LEU A 48 -12.00 -1.45 8.80
N LYS A 49 -12.93 -1.02 7.97
CA LYS A 49 -12.69 -0.58 6.58
C LYS A 49 -12.86 0.92 6.47
N ILE A 50 -11.89 1.59 5.89
CA ILE A 50 -11.95 3.01 5.53
C ILE A 50 -11.90 3.08 4.01
N THR A 51 -13.03 3.44 3.40
CA THR A 51 -13.12 3.59 1.94
C THR A 51 -12.84 5.03 1.56
N LYS A 52 -11.59 5.32 1.20
CA LYS A 52 -11.09 6.65 0.79
C LYS A 52 -9.93 6.52 -0.18
N ASP A 53 -9.72 7.54 -0.99
CA ASP A 53 -8.49 7.70 -1.77
C ASP A 53 -7.30 7.99 -0.84
N ILE A 54 -6.13 7.42 -1.16
CA ILE A 54 -4.92 7.62 -0.35
C ILE A 54 -4.50 9.09 -0.26
N ARG A 55 -4.84 9.89 -1.26
CA ARG A 55 -4.60 11.33 -1.29
C ARG A 55 -5.42 12.10 -0.26
N ASP A 56 -6.53 11.52 0.21
CA ASP A 56 -7.45 12.11 1.19
C ASP A 56 -7.19 11.63 2.63
N ILE A 57 -6.09 10.92 2.85
CA ILE A 57 -5.76 10.42 4.19
C ILE A 57 -5.57 11.56 5.18
N THR A 58 -6.04 11.35 6.40
CA THR A 58 -5.99 12.32 7.48
C THR A 58 -5.33 11.74 8.74
N ARG A 59 -4.90 12.60 9.65
CA ARG A 59 -4.37 12.16 10.95
C ARG A 59 -5.38 11.38 11.78
N GLU A 60 -6.67 11.66 11.64
CA GLU A 60 -7.73 10.93 12.35
C GLU A 60 -7.85 9.49 11.86
N ASP A 61 -7.63 9.23 10.56
CA ASP A 61 -7.60 7.87 10.00
C ASP A 61 -6.46 7.03 10.59
N LEU A 62 -5.38 7.68 11.05
CA LEU A 62 -4.20 7.02 11.64
C LEU A 62 -4.26 6.89 13.16
N LYS A 63 -5.35 7.29 13.80
CA LYS A 63 -5.47 7.28 15.26
C LYS A 63 -5.37 5.88 15.85
N GLY A 64 -4.39 5.68 16.72
CA GLY A 64 -4.13 4.41 17.37
C GLY A 64 -3.56 3.32 16.45
N VAL A 65 -3.10 3.68 15.25
CA VAL A 65 -2.38 2.78 14.35
C VAL A 65 -0.93 2.67 14.83
N ASP A 66 -0.46 1.44 15.06
CA ASP A 66 0.90 1.16 15.50
C ASP A 66 1.86 0.96 14.30
N ALA A 67 1.34 0.37 13.22
CA ALA A 67 2.11 0.05 12.03
C ALA A 67 1.28 0.23 10.75
N ILE A 68 1.94 0.57 9.65
CA ILE A 68 1.35 0.68 8.33
C ILE A 68 2.07 -0.25 7.36
N ILE A 69 1.29 -0.98 6.56
CA ILE A 69 1.76 -1.69 5.37
C ILE A 69 1.12 -0.99 4.17
N HIS A 70 1.95 -0.28 3.40
CA HIS A 70 1.50 0.55 2.30
C HIS A 70 1.61 -0.19 0.98
N LEU A 71 0.44 -0.62 0.44
CA LEU A 71 0.31 -1.33 -0.83
C LEU A 71 -0.48 -0.51 -1.86
N ALA A 72 -1.16 0.57 -1.42
CA ALA A 72 -1.97 1.38 -2.32
C ALA A 72 -1.10 2.05 -3.39
N GLY A 73 -1.48 1.89 -4.64
CA GLY A 73 -0.81 2.49 -5.77
C GLY A 73 -1.38 1.98 -7.09
N LEU A 74 -1.15 2.73 -8.15
CA LEU A 74 -1.40 2.30 -9.52
C LEU A 74 -0.17 1.52 -10.00
N SER A 75 -0.30 0.19 -10.11
CA SER A 75 0.84 -0.72 -10.24
C SER A 75 1.03 -1.32 -11.64
N ASN A 76 0.26 -0.90 -12.64
CA ASN A 76 0.41 -1.42 -13.99
C ASN A 76 0.79 -0.34 -15.01
N ASP A 77 1.67 -0.71 -15.93
CA ASP A 77 2.22 0.20 -16.95
C ASP A 77 1.14 0.86 -17.83
N PRO A 78 0.10 0.14 -18.31
CA PRO A 78 -0.95 0.77 -19.12
C PRO A 78 -1.69 1.92 -18.41
N LEU A 79 -1.93 1.83 -17.10
CA LEU A 79 -2.52 2.94 -16.34
C LEU A 79 -1.51 4.07 -16.14
N GLY A 80 -0.24 3.74 -15.93
CA GLY A 80 0.84 4.71 -15.82
C GLY A 80 1.02 5.53 -17.09
N GLU A 81 1.00 4.89 -18.25
CA GLU A 81 1.10 5.54 -19.54
C GLU A 81 -0.15 6.37 -19.90
N PHE A 82 -1.34 5.90 -19.48
CA PHE A 82 -2.60 6.61 -19.73
C PHE A 82 -2.68 7.96 -18.98
N SER A 83 -2.17 8.01 -17.77
CA SER A 83 -2.15 9.24 -16.97
C SER A 83 -0.94 9.26 -16.01
N PRO A 84 0.25 9.66 -16.50
CA PRO A 84 1.45 9.77 -15.68
C PRO A 84 1.29 10.69 -14.48
N GLU A 85 0.62 11.83 -14.65
CA GLU A 85 0.35 12.80 -13.58
C GLU A 85 -0.48 12.19 -12.45
N LEU A 86 -1.52 11.41 -12.77
CA LEU A 86 -2.34 10.73 -11.77
C LEU A 86 -1.54 9.65 -11.03
N THR A 87 -0.69 8.95 -11.77
CA THR A 87 0.19 7.92 -11.21
C THR A 87 1.18 8.54 -10.24
N GLU A 88 1.81 9.65 -10.59
CA GLU A 88 2.71 10.39 -9.71
C GLU A 88 1.98 10.91 -8.47
N ASP A 89 0.78 11.48 -8.64
CA ASP A 89 -0.01 12.03 -7.55
C ASP A 89 -0.41 10.96 -6.53
N ILE A 90 -0.81 9.77 -6.98
CA ILE A 90 -1.18 8.65 -6.10
C ILE A 90 0.06 7.96 -5.54
N ASN A 91 1.01 7.55 -6.40
CA ASN A 91 2.10 6.68 -5.99
C ASN A 91 3.21 7.44 -5.25
N TYR A 92 3.49 8.67 -5.63
CA TYR A 92 4.54 9.47 -4.99
C TYR A 92 3.97 10.44 -3.95
N HIS A 93 3.14 11.39 -4.35
CA HIS A 93 2.64 12.40 -3.41
C HIS A 93 1.74 11.80 -2.32
N GLY A 94 0.89 10.84 -2.66
CA GLY A 94 0.07 10.09 -1.71
C GLY A 94 0.90 9.32 -0.69
N THR A 95 1.95 8.62 -1.15
CA THR A 95 2.88 7.89 -0.29
C THR A 95 3.65 8.83 0.64
N MET A 96 4.21 9.93 0.12
CA MET A 96 4.95 10.90 0.92
C MET A 96 4.06 11.53 1.99
N ARG A 97 2.85 11.94 1.64
CA ARG A 97 1.86 12.47 2.57
C ARG A 97 1.51 11.47 3.68
N LEU A 98 1.27 10.22 3.32
CA LEU A 98 1.00 9.16 4.30
C LEU A 98 2.19 8.97 5.25
N ALA A 99 3.41 8.90 4.72
CA ALA A 99 4.62 8.68 5.52
C ALA A 99 4.88 9.84 6.49
N GLU A 100 4.72 11.09 6.04
CA GLU A 100 4.84 12.28 6.88
C GLU A 100 3.79 12.29 8.01
N MET A 101 2.52 12.02 7.69
CA MET A 101 1.47 11.94 8.69
C MET A 101 1.69 10.81 9.68
N ALA A 102 2.12 9.63 9.21
CA ALA A 102 2.43 8.49 10.06
C ALA A 102 3.53 8.83 11.07
N LYS A 103 4.58 9.51 10.61
CA LYS A 103 5.65 10.02 11.48
C LYS A 103 5.12 11.02 12.51
N ASP A 104 4.31 11.97 12.08
CA ASP A 104 3.75 13.03 12.94
C ASP A 104 2.87 12.48 14.06
N VAL A 105 2.09 11.42 13.77
CA VAL A 105 1.20 10.80 14.78
C VAL A 105 1.86 9.68 15.58
N GLY A 106 3.14 9.37 15.30
CA GLY A 106 3.93 8.42 16.06
C GLY A 106 3.73 6.95 15.67
N VAL A 107 3.34 6.66 14.44
CA VAL A 107 3.35 5.28 13.91
C VAL A 107 4.76 4.71 14.00
N SER A 108 4.91 3.55 14.63
CA SER A 108 6.22 2.99 14.97
C SER A 108 6.88 2.21 13.82
N ARG A 109 6.11 1.74 12.85
CA ARG A 109 6.58 0.95 11.70
C ARG A 109 5.84 1.35 10.44
N PHE A 110 6.60 1.59 9.39
CA PHE A 110 6.09 1.85 8.04
C PHE A 110 6.78 0.91 7.07
N VAL A 111 6.01 0.03 6.43
CA VAL A 111 6.48 -0.90 5.41
C VAL A 111 5.91 -0.45 4.08
N TYR A 112 6.76 -0.12 3.14
CA TYR A 112 6.39 0.27 1.79
C TYR A 112 6.67 -0.88 0.81
N ALA A 113 5.65 -1.31 0.08
CA ALA A 113 5.82 -2.27 -0.99
C ALA A 113 6.40 -1.56 -2.21
N SER A 114 7.70 -1.57 -2.33
CA SER A 114 8.42 -1.01 -3.46
C SER A 114 8.19 -1.83 -4.73
N SER A 115 8.99 -1.62 -5.76
CA SER A 115 8.89 -2.33 -7.04
C SER A 115 10.25 -2.87 -7.46
N GLN A 116 10.25 -4.07 -8.01
CA GLN A 116 11.43 -4.63 -8.68
C GLN A 116 11.84 -3.84 -9.93
N SER A 117 10.94 -3.02 -10.48
CA SER A 117 11.27 -2.16 -11.62
C SER A 117 12.38 -1.15 -11.33
N MET A 118 12.69 -0.91 -10.05
CA MET A 118 13.80 -0.05 -9.63
C MET A 118 15.18 -0.58 -10.07
N TYR A 119 15.29 -1.85 -10.42
CA TYR A 119 16.53 -2.43 -10.90
C TYR A 119 16.77 -2.23 -12.40
N GLY A 120 15.79 -1.67 -13.13
CA GLY A 120 15.89 -1.42 -14.55
C GLY A 120 15.99 -2.68 -15.41
N ILE A 121 16.60 -2.55 -16.58
CA ILE A 121 16.90 -3.67 -17.49
C ILE A 121 18.37 -4.07 -17.28
N SER A 122 18.59 -5.26 -16.74
CA SER A 122 19.95 -5.77 -16.56
C SER A 122 20.46 -6.46 -17.85
N ASP A 123 21.65 -6.10 -18.29
CA ASP A 123 22.36 -6.76 -19.38
C ASP A 123 23.11 -8.03 -18.88
N THR A 124 23.02 -8.35 -17.60
CA THR A 124 23.68 -9.50 -16.99
C THR A 124 22.65 -10.55 -16.59
N CYS A 125 23.07 -11.82 -16.54
CA CYS A 125 22.27 -12.91 -16.01
C CYS A 125 22.43 -13.07 -14.48
N ASN A 126 23.04 -12.10 -13.80
CA ASN A 126 23.24 -12.13 -12.36
C ASN A 126 21.97 -11.69 -11.63
N GLU A 127 21.75 -12.26 -10.46
CA GLU A 127 20.78 -11.74 -9.51
C GLU A 127 21.22 -10.35 -9.05
N LEU A 128 20.26 -9.44 -8.91
CA LEU A 128 20.48 -8.06 -8.47
C LEU A 128 20.03 -7.91 -7.02
N ASP A 129 20.69 -7.05 -6.28
CA ASP A 129 20.35 -6.69 -4.90
C ASP A 129 20.16 -5.18 -4.74
N GLU A 130 19.94 -4.71 -3.50
CA GLU A 130 19.63 -3.32 -3.21
C GLU A 130 20.73 -2.34 -3.60
N ASP A 131 21.99 -2.81 -3.70
CA ASP A 131 23.14 -2.00 -4.11
C ASP A 131 23.17 -1.80 -5.64
N ASP A 132 22.50 -2.67 -6.39
CA ASP A 132 22.42 -2.65 -7.85
C ASP A 132 21.25 -1.76 -8.37
N SER A 133 20.47 -1.15 -7.49
CA SER A 133 19.33 -0.31 -7.89
C SER A 133 19.82 0.91 -8.68
N GLU A 134 19.10 1.25 -9.76
CA GLU A 134 19.33 2.50 -10.48
C GLU A 134 19.01 3.68 -9.55
N LYS A 135 19.96 4.63 -9.48
CA LYS A 135 19.86 5.85 -8.65
C LYS A 135 19.35 7.00 -9.48
#